data_463da48ff0a7fde75e7851dd96eb7b4b
#
_entry.id   463da48ff0a7fde75e7851dd96eb7b4b
#
_cell.length_a   1.000
_cell.length_b   1.000
_cell.length_c   1.000
_cell.angle_alpha   90.00
_cell.angle_beta   90.00
_cell.angle_gamma   90.00
#
_symmetry.space_group_name_H-M   'P 1'
#
loop_
_entity.id
_entity.type
_entity.pdbx_description
1 polymer ?
#
loop_
_entity_poly.entity_id
_entity_poly.type
_entity_poly.pdbx_seq_one_letter_code
_entity_poly.pdbx_strand_id
1 'polypeptide(L)'
;MTPEEENTLATLPLKEITAEFLAKYNDSAKPAKTSIDEVKYFLPRYFDLIGQFRFPSHSAELSFSRLTPFDKSEWTVQEQELLKQYAVDLFSHCLSVYPIPAFNERIDSILIMLWSGSFDISNLLTYWQNDTGKESVLHFRDLYLHGFNQNNPSKLSNAFGEKELADLLRKWLQQKDVKKAFAEAIEKLILEEPQLEEIDGYELNLLYDQLRA
;
A
#
# COMPACT_ATOMS: atom_id res chain seq x y z
N MET A 1 -4.65 -25.00 -4.59
CA MET A 1 -3.35 -25.57 -4.98
C MET A 1 -3.48 -27.07 -5.01
N THR A 2 -2.86 -27.76 -5.97
CA THR A 2 -2.87 -29.23 -6.04
C THR A 2 -1.78 -29.81 -5.13
N PRO A 3 -1.86 -31.12 -4.72
CA PRO A 3 -0.79 -31.75 -3.94
C PRO A 3 0.59 -31.73 -4.62
N GLU A 4 0.64 -31.78 -5.96
CA GLU A 4 1.88 -31.67 -6.72
C GLU A 4 2.47 -30.26 -6.63
N GLU A 5 1.63 -29.23 -6.72
CA GLU A 5 2.04 -27.83 -6.56
C GLU A 5 2.52 -27.56 -5.13
N GLU A 6 1.89 -28.13 -4.11
CA GLU A 6 2.33 -28.04 -2.70
C GLU A 6 3.71 -28.66 -2.51
N ASN A 7 3.92 -29.86 -3.06
CA ASN A 7 5.23 -30.51 -2.99
C ASN A 7 6.30 -29.71 -3.73
N THR A 8 5.96 -29.14 -4.88
CA THR A 8 6.87 -28.28 -5.64
C THR A 8 7.23 -27.04 -4.82
N LEU A 9 6.25 -26.36 -4.24
CA LEU A 9 6.48 -25.17 -3.40
C LEU A 9 7.38 -25.48 -2.19
N ALA A 10 7.20 -26.65 -1.57
CA ALA A 10 8.01 -27.08 -0.43
C ALA A 10 9.45 -27.44 -0.78
N THR A 11 9.75 -27.74 -2.06
CA THR A 11 11.07 -28.19 -2.50
C THR A 11 11.87 -27.13 -3.27
N LEU A 12 11.20 -26.11 -3.82
CA LEU A 12 11.87 -25.01 -4.53
C LEU A 12 12.69 -24.15 -3.57
N PRO A 13 13.90 -23.73 -3.99
CA PRO A 13 14.60 -22.66 -3.28
C PRO A 13 13.73 -21.40 -3.21
N LEU A 14 13.69 -20.77 -2.04
CA LEU A 14 12.81 -19.63 -1.76
C LEU A 14 12.90 -18.53 -2.84
N LYS A 15 14.12 -18.20 -3.29
CA LYS A 15 14.40 -17.19 -4.33
C LYS A 15 13.85 -17.54 -5.73
N GLU A 16 13.55 -18.81 -5.99
CA GLU A 16 13.05 -19.29 -7.28
C GLU A 16 11.52 -19.33 -7.32
N ILE A 17 10.86 -19.14 -6.19
CA ILE A 17 9.40 -19.08 -6.12
C ILE A 17 8.92 -17.81 -6.81
N THR A 18 8.09 -17.93 -7.84
CA THR A 18 7.55 -16.79 -8.59
C THR A 18 6.35 -16.16 -7.87
N ALA A 19 5.98 -14.93 -8.26
CA ALA A 19 4.79 -14.25 -7.73
C ALA A 19 3.52 -15.06 -8.03
N GLU A 20 3.41 -15.62 -9.25
CA GLU A 20 2.27 -16.43 -9.67
C GLU A 20 2.13 -17.72 -8.83
N PHE A 21 3.27 -18.30 -8.43
CA PHE A 21 3.26 -19.50 -7.61
C PHE A 21 2.90 -19.21 -6.15
N LEU A 22 3.42 -18.10 -5.60
CA LEU A 22 2.97 -17.61 -4.29
C LEU A 22 1.50 -17.16 -4.30
N ALA A 23 1.00 -16.59 -5.42
CA ALA A 23 -0.41 -16.26 -5.54
C ALA A 23 -1.30 -17.50 -5.40
N LYS A 24 -0.95 -18.62 -6.06
CA LYS A 24 -1.69 -19.89 -5.87
C LYS A 24 -1.71 -20.34 -4.41
N TYR A 25 -0.59 -20.19 -3.70
CA TYR A 25 -0.51 -20.47 -2.27
C TYR A 25 -1.39 -19.51 -1.47
N ASN A 26 -1.27 -18.22 -1.72
CA ASN A 26 -1.96 -17.15 -0.98
C ASN A 26 -3.49 -17.26 -1.16
N ASP A 27 -3.94 -17.52 -2.38
CA ASP A 27 -5.35 -17.60 -2.76
C ASP A 27 -5.96 -18.99 -2.53
N SER A 28 -5.15 -19.99 -2.16
CA SER A 28 -5.65 -21.33 -1.81
C SER A 28 -6.44 -21.30 -0.51
N ALA A 29 -7.34 -22.28 -0.33
CA ALA A 29 -8.09 -22.45 0.92
C ALA A 29 -7.13 -22.48 2.11
N LYS A 30 -7.35 -21.59 3.07
CA LYS A 30 -6.52 -21.53 4.29
C LYS A 30 -6.79 -22.81 5.11
N PRO A 31 -5.76 -23.60 5.48
CA PRO A 31 -5.95 -24.68 6.43
C PRO A 31 -6.46 -24.11 7.76
N ALA A 32 -7.18 -24.92 8.53
CA ALA A 32 -7.77 -24.51 9.81
C ALA A 32 -6.72 -23.97 10.81
N LYS A 33 -5.45 -24.32 10.62
CA LYS A 33 -4.30 -23.79 11.34
C LYS A 33 -3.16 -23.55 10.35
N THR A 34 -2.96 -22.33 9.92
CA THR A 34 -1.71 -21.91 9.27
C THR A 34 -0.65 -21.72 10.37
N SER A 35 0.53 -22.30 10.20
CA SER A 35 1.64 -22.06 11.14
C SER A 35 2.26 -20.70 10.90
N ILE A 36 2.59 -19.97 11.98
CA ILE A 36 3.37 -18.75 11.88
C ILE A 36 4.75 -19.01 11.26
N ASP A 37 5.35 -20.16 11.51
CA ASP A 37 6.65 -20.54 10.96
C ASP A 37 6.60 -20.70 9.44
N GLU A 38 5.48 -21.21 8.90
CA GLU A 38 5.25 -21.28 7.46
C GLU A 38 5.16 -19.89 6.83
N VAL A 39 4.45 -18.97 7.46
CA VAL A 39 4.36 -17.59 6.98
C VAL A 39 5.72 -16.90 7.06
N LYS A 40 6.45 -17.04 8.16
CA LYS A 40 7.79 -16.50 8.33
C LYS A 40 8.78 -17.05 7.29
N TYR A 41 8.64 -18.31 6.90
CA TYR A 41 9.46 -18.92 5.86
C TYR A 41 9.31 -18.22 4.49
N PHE A 42 8.07 -17.93 4.09
CA PHE A 42 7.81 -17.29 2.80
C PHE A 42 7.96 -15.77 2.81
N LEU A 43 7.90 -15.14 3.98
CA LEU A 43 7.84 -13.68 4.11
C LEU A 43 8.99 -12.93 3.41
N PRO A 44 10.27 -13.36 3.46
CA PRO A 44 11.34 -12.71 2.71
C PRO A 44 11.08 -12.68 1.21
N ARG A 45 10.43 -13.72 0.66
CA ARG A 45 10.10 -13.77 -0.76
C ARG A 45 8.91 -12.86 -1.10
N TYR A 46 7.92 -12.74 -0.22
CA TYR A 46 6.88 -11.73 -0.35
C TYR A 46 7.49 -10.33 -0.42
N PHE A 47 8.40 -10.02 0.48
CA PHE A 47 9.05 -8.72 0.53
C PHE A 47 9.83 -8.39 -0.76
N ASP A 48 10.60 -9.34 -1.24
CA ASP A 48 11.38 -9.20 -2.47
C ASP A 48 10.47 -8.98 -3.71
N LEU A 49 9.39 -9.74 -3.83
CA LEU A 49 8.47 -9.63 -4.96
C LEU A 49 7.65 -8.34 -4.90
N ILE A 50 7.08 -7.99 -3.75
CA ILE A 50 6.26 -6.79 -3.58
C ILE A 50 7.12 -5.53 -3.77
N GLY A 51 8.37 -5.53 -3.30
CA GLY A 51 9.32 -4.45 -3.55
C GLY A 51 9.66 -4.27 -5.04
N GLN A 52 9.41 -5.28 -5.89
CA GLN A 52 9.50 -5.22 -7.35
C GLN A 52 8.13 -4.95 -8.02
N PHE A 53 7.11 -4.57 -7.28
CA PHE A 53 5.72 -4.41 -7.72
C PHE A 53 5.11 -5.69 -8.35
N ARG A 54 5.58 -6.85 -7.90
CA ARG A 54 5.07 -8.17 -8.28
C ARG A 54 4.27 -8.76 -7.13
N PHE A 55 2.98 -8.47 -7.12
CA PHE A 55 2.10 -8.83 -6.01
C PHE A 55 1.72 -10.32 -6.05
N PRO A 56 2.01 -11.09 -4.98
CA PRO A 56 1.76 -12.53 -4.93
C PRO A 56 0.32 -12.85 -4.48
N SER A 57 -0.65 -12.30 -5.18
CA SER A 57 -2.09 -12.55 -5.02
C SER A 57 -2.82 -12.13 -6.29
N HIS A 58 -4.08 -12.52 -6.45
CA HIS A 58 -4.93 -12.06 -7.55
C HIS A 58 -5.28 -10.55 -7.45
N SER A 59 -5.04 -9.94 -6.32
CA SER A 59 -5.19 -8.50 -6.06
C SER A 59 -4.08 -8.05 -5.11
N ALA A 60 -3.47 -6.89 -5.36
CA ALA A 60 -2.37 -6.37 -4.55
C ALA A 60 -2.76 -6.27 -3.06
N GLU A 61 -3.97 -5.81 -2.79
CA GLU A 61 -4.53 -5.61 -1.45
C GLU A 61 -4.51 -6.86 -0.57
N LEU A 62 -4.55 -8.03 -1.19
CA LEU A 62 -4.58 -9.33 -0.49
C LEU A 62 -3.21 -9.96 -0.28
N SER A 63 -2.14 -9.34 -0.77
CA SER A 63 -0.79 -9.93 -0.72
C SER A 63 -0.32 -10.26 0.70
N PHE A 64 -0.74 -9.50 1.71
CA PHE A 64 -0.42 -9.75 3.12
C PHE A 64 -1.57 -10.36 3.93
N SER A 65 -2.64 -10.83 3.29
CA SER A 65 -3.81 -11.39 4.00
C SER A 65 -3.51 -12.60 4.89
N ARG A 66 -2.39 -13.29 4.64
CA ARG A 66 -1.94 -14.40 5.50
C ARG A 66 -1.27 -13.97 6.80
N LEU A 67 -0.91 -12.69 6.93
CA LEU A 67 -0.37 -12.14 8.19
C LEU A 67 -1.46 -11.82 9.21
N THR A 68 -2.68 -11.51 8.76
CA THR A 68 -3.81 -11.07 9.59
C THR A 68 -4.16 -11.98 10.77
N PRO A 69 -4.08 -13.34 10.68
CA PRO A 69 -4.47 -14.20 11.79
C PRO A 69 -3.48 -14.20 12.96
N PHE A 70 -2.30 -13.60 12.80
CA PHE A 70 -1.22 -13.72 13.77
C PHE A 70 -1.13 -12.53 14.70
N ASP A 71 -1.07 -12.82 16.00
CA ASP A 71 -0.92 -11.82 17.05
C ASP A 71 0.53 -11.28 17.09
N LYS A 72 0.70 -10.05 17.56
CA LYS A 72 2.04 -9.47 17.75
C LYS A 72 2.94 -10.30 18.67
N SER A 73 2.35 -11.04 19.61
CA SER A 73 3.09 -11.94 20.52
C SER A 73 3.74 -13.13 19.82
N GLU A 74 3.34 -13.46 18.59
CA GLU A 74 3.93 -14.55 17.81
C GLU A 74 5.21 -14.12 17.05
N TRP A 75 5.51 -12.82 17.10
CA TRP A 75 6.69 -12.20 16.49
C TRP A 75 7.67 -11.77 17.57
N THR A 76 8.95 -12.08 17.38
CA THR A 76 10.00 -11.52 18.22
C THR A 76 10.11 -10.01 18.06
N VAL A 77 10.72 -9.31 19.00
CA VAL A 77 10.94 -7.86 18.92
C VAL A 77 11.71 -7.47 17.65
N GLN A 78 12.72 -8.26 17.29
CA GLN A 78 13.51 -8.04 16.07
C GLN A 78 12.67 -8.20 14.80
N GLU A 79 11.81 -9.22 14.73
CA GLU A 79 10.90 -9.41 13.60
C GLU A 79 9.89 -8.28 13.50
N GLN A 80 9.32 -7.82 14.62
CA GLN A 80 8.38 -6.68 14.62
C GLN A 80 9.06 -5.39 14.10
N GLU A 81 10.30 -5.13 14.50
CA GLU A 81 11.04 -3.97 14.01
C GLU A 81 11.39 -4.11 12.52
N LEU A 82 11.74 -5.32 12.05
CA LEU A 82 11.98 -5.60 10.64
C LEU A 82 10.69 -5.37 9.81
N LEU A 83 9.54 -5.85 10.28
CA LEU A 83 8.26 -5.64 9.62
C LEU A 83 7.92 -4.15 9.51
N LYS A 84 8.12 -3.41 10.60
CA LYS A 84 7.88 -1.97 10.64
C LYS A 84 8.80 -1.22 9.67
N GLN A 85 10.10 -1.54 9.65
CA GLN A 85 11.06 -0.92 8.75
C GLN A 85 10.70 -1.24 7.29
N TYR A 86 10.41 -2.51 6.99
CA TYR A 86 9.98 -2.91 5.65
C TYR A 86 8.73 -2.12 5.16
N ALA A 87 7.73 -1.93 6.03
CA ALA A 87 6.54 -1.17 5.65
C ALA A 87 6.88 0.29 5.28
N VAL A 88 7.78 0.93 6.04
CA VAL A 88 8.25 2.29 5.74
C VAL A 88 9.04 2.32 4.43
N ASP A 89 9.98 1.40 4.24
CA ASP A 89 10.83 1.35 3.04
C ASP A 89 9.99 1.07 1.79
N LEU A 90 9.06 0.12 1.86
CA LEU A 90 8.13 -0.18 0.77
C LEU A 90 7.25 1.03 0.44
N PHE A 91 6.67 1.66 1.45
CA PHE A 91 5.79 2.80 1.24
C PHE A 91 6.54 4.00 0.66
N SER A 92 7.74 4.28 1.17
CA SER A 92 8.65 5.27 0.60
C SER A 92 8.98 4.98 -0.87
N HIS A 93 9.27 3.72 -1.19
CA HIS A 93 9.51 3.30 -2.56
C HIS A 93 8.27 3.53 -3.45
N CYS A 94 7.07 3.18 -2.97
CA CYS A 94 5.83 3.43 -3.70
C CYS A 94 5.61 4.94 -3.94
N LEU A 95 5.90 5.79 -2.95
CA LEU A 95 5.76 7.25 -3.07
C LEU A 95 6.79 7.87 -4.04
N SER A 96 7.91 7.21 -4.30
CA SER A 96 8.97 7.71 -5.19
C SER A 96 8.75 7.37 -6.67
N VAL A 97 7.69 6.62 -7.01
CA VAL A 97 7.41 6.17 -8.38
C VAL A 97 5.95 6.44 -8.72
N TYR A 98 5.69 7.21 -9.76
CA TYR A 98 4.33 7.52 -10.21
C TYR A 98 4.21 7.38 -11.74
N PRO A 99 3.17 6.71 -12.27
CA PRO A 99 2.24 5.82 -11.55
C PRO A 99 2.93 4.57 -10.99
N ILE A 100 2.31 3.86 -10.04
CA ILE A 100 2.82 2.56 -9.57
C ILE A 100 2.93 1.62 -10.79
N PRO A 101 4.10 0.98 -11.02
CA PRO A 101 4.34 0.18 -12.23
C PRO A 101 3.69 -1.22 -12.15
N ALA A 102 2.41 -1.25 -11.77
CA ALA A 102 1.55 -2.42 -11.75
C ALA A 102 0.17 -2.04 -12.26
N PHE A 103 -0.47 -2.93 -13.01
CA PHE A 103 -1.72 -2.64 -13.70
C PHE A 103 -2.83 -2.22 -12.73
N ASN A 104 -3.38 -1.02 -12.92
CA ASN A 104 -4.44 -0.42 -12.12
C ASN A 104 -4.16 -0.24 -10.62
N GLU A 105 -2.90 -0.41 -10.18
CA GLU A 105 -2.57 -0.21 -8.78
C GLU A 105 -2.34 1.26 -8.46
N ARG A 106 -2.88 1.70 -7.34
CA ARG A 106 -2.73 3.05 -6.81
C ARG A 106 -2.26 2.99 -5.37
N ILE A 107 -1.95 4.13 -4.80
CA ILE A 107 -1.46 4.21 -3.42
C ILE A 107 -2.48 3.71 -2.38
N ASP A 108 -3.79 3.82 -2.66
CA ASP A 108 -4.83 3.25 -1.81
C ASP A 108 -4.80 1.72 -1.78
N SER A 109 -4.50 1.03 -2.90
CA SER A 109 -4.27 -0.42 -2.92
C SER A 109 -3.10 -0.83 -2.01
N ILE A 110 -2.01 -0.05 -2.02
CA ILE A 110 -0.85 -0.31 -1.15
C ILE A 110 -1.19 -0.10 0.33
N LEU A 111 -1.92 0.97 0.64
CA LEU A 111 -2.39 1.24 2.01
C LEU A 111 -3.32 0.13 2.52
N ILE A 112 -4.23 -0.36 1.68
CA ILE A 112 -5.12 -1.48 2.00
C ILE A 112 -4.32 -2.77 2.21
N MET A 113 -3.34 -3.06 1.34
CA MET A 113 -2.46 -4.21 1.49
C MET A 113 -1.72 -4.19 2.84
N LEU A 114 -1.13 -3.06 3.20
CA LEU A 114 -0.42 -2.90 4.46
C LEU A 114 -1.38 -2.97 5.66
N TRP A 115 -2.56 -2.36 5.55
CA TRP A 115 -3.61 -2.47 6.56
C TRP A 115 -4.04 -3.92 6.78
N SER A 116 -4.30 -4.67 5.71
CA SER A 116 -4.67 -6.10 5.79
C SER A 116 -3.56 -6.96 6.41
N GLY A 117 -2.31 -6.56 6.29
CA GLY A 117 -1.15 -7.17 6.96
C GLY A 117 -0.93 -6.70 8.41
N SER A 118 -1.84 -5.89 8.97
CA SER A 118 -1.74 -5.33 10.33
C SER A 118 -0.55 -4.38 10.56
N PHE A 119 -0.06 -3.73 9.51
CA PHE A 119 0.98 -2.71 9.63
C PHE A 119 0.41 -1.38 10.17
N ASP A 120 1.26 -0.58 10.80
CA ASP A 120 0.89 0.72 11.37
C ASP A 120 0.78 1.82 10.29
N ILE A 121 -0.43 2.00 9.76
CA ILE A 121 -0.71 3.01 8.74
C ILE A 121 -0.51 4.44 9.27
N SER A 122 -0.75 4.71 10.54
CA SER A 122 -0.57 6.06 11.11
C SER A 122 0.87 6.53 11.00
N ASN A 123 1.83 5.63 11.20
CA ASN A 123 3.25 5.92 11.03
C ASN A 123 3.60 6.22 9.55
N LEU A 124 3.03 5.47 8.61
CA LEU A 124 3.23 5.69 7.18
C LEU A 124 2.64 7.02 6.71
N LEU A 125 1.47 7.41 7.21
CA LEU A 125 0.85 8.70 6.91
C LEU A 125 1.67 9.87 7.46
N THR A 126 2.29 9.69 8.64
CA THR A 126 3.23 10.68 9.20
C THR A 126 4.48 10.81 8.34
N TYR A 127 4.99 9.70 7.80
CA TYR A 127 6.08 9.72 6.83
C TYR A 127 5.66 10.48 5.57
N TRP A 128 4.51 10.15 4.98
CA TRP A 128 4.00 10.77 3.75
C TRP A 128 3.81 12.27 3.86
N GLN A 129 3.31 12.77 4.98
CA GLN A 129 3.15 14.20 5.22
C GLN A 129 4.47 14.99 5.07
N ASN A 130 5.61 14.34 5.32
CA ASN A 130 6.93 14.95 5.20
C ASN A 130 7.61 14.68 3.85
N ASP A 131 7.04 13.82 3.02
CA ASP A 131 7.49 13.55 1.66
C ASP A 131 6.63 14.34 0.67
N THR A 132 7.16 15.46 0.20
CA THR A 132 6.49 16.40 -0.72
C THR A 132 7.13 16.38 -2.12
N GLY A 133 7.78 15.29 -2.50
CA GLY A 133 8.26 15.05 -3.86
C GLY A 133 7.12 15.02 -4.88
N LYS A 134 7.42 15.22 -6.16
CA LYS A 134 6.44 15.26 -7.26
C LYS A 134 5.54 14.03 -7.25
N GLU A 135 6.14 12.84 -7.25
CA GLU A 135 5.43 11.57 -7.32
C GLU A 135 4.52 11.38 -6.09
N SER A 136 5.03 11.74 -4.92
CA SER A 136 4.29 11.75 -3.65
C SER A 136 3.07 12.67 -3.69
N VAL A 137 3.21 13.87 -4.27
CA VAL A 137 2.12 14.85 -4.46
C VAL A 137 1.06 14.30 -5.44
N LEU A 138 1.46 13.64 -6.51
CA LEU A 138 0.53 13.03 -7.46
C LEU A 138 -0.25 11.87 -6.82
N HIS A 139 0.38 11.04 -6.00
CA HIS A 139 -0.32 10.03 -5.21
C HIS A 139 -1.30 10.63 -4.20
N PHE A 140 -0.92 11.75 -3.56
CA PHE A 140 -1.81 12.46 -2.64
C PHE A 140 -3.05 12.99 -3.37
N ARG A 141 -2.87 13.60 -4.56
CA ARG A 141 -3.96 14.05 -5.42
C ARG A 141 -4.92 12.89 -5.72
N ASP A 142 -4.40 11.75 -6.15
CA ASP A 142 -5.21 10.59 -6.51
C ASP A 142 -6.00 10.05 -5.32
N LEU A 143 -5.38 9.96 -4.14
CA LEU A 143 -6.07 9.56 -2.93
C LEU A 143 -7.17 10.57 -2.55
N TYR A 144 -6.86 11.87 -2.61
CA TYR A 144 -7.79 12.92 -2.18
C TYR A 144 -9.01 13.02 -3.12
N LEU A 145 -8.79 13.03 -4.44
CA LEU A 145 -9.85 13.23 -5.43
C LEU A 145 -10.59 11.93 -5.78
N HIS A 146 -9.91 10.78 -5.78
CA HIS A 146 -10.44 9.54 -6.33
C HIS A 146 -10.43 8.36 -5.34
N GLY A 147 -9.79 8.48 -4.19
CA GLY A 147 -9.65 7.40 -3.20
C GLY A 147 -10.94 7.05 -2.47
N PHE A 148 -11.94 7.94 -2.47
CA PHE A 148 -13.21 7.74 -1.78
C PHE A 148 -14.38 7.61 -2.74
N ASN A 149 -15.36 6.79 -2.36
CA ASN A 149 -16.56 6.57 -3.15
C ASN A 149 -17.41 7.85 -3.20
N GLN A 150 -17.72 8.33 -4.41
CA GLN A 150 -18.47 9.58 -4.60
C GLN A 150 -19.89 9.54 -4.02
N ASN A 151 -20.54 8.37 -4.07
CA ASN A 151 -21.90 8.18 -3.54
C ASN A 151 -21.91 7.89 -2.03
N ASN A 152 -20.80 7.45 -1.48
CA ASN A 152 -20.63 7.18 -0.05
C ASN A 152 -19.22 7.55 0.41
N PRO A 153 -18.97 8.83 0.71
CA PRO A 153 -17.63 9.30 1.11
C PRO A 153 -17.08 8.65 2.39
N SER A 154 -17.89 7.86 3.13
CA SER A 154 -17.41 7.08 4.26
C SER A 154 -16.72 5.78 3.89
N LYS A 155 -16.63 5.47 2.59
CA LYS A 155 -15.96 4.27 2.07
C LYS A 155 -14.87 4.66 1.08
N LEU A 156 -13.84 3.83 0.99
CA LEU A 156 -12.89 3.91 -0.12
C LEU A 156 -13.57 3.49 -1.43
N SER A 157 -13.06 3.99 -2.53
CA SER A 157 -13.49 3.56 -3.88
C SER A 157 -13.09 2.12 -4.15
N ASN A 158 -11.96 1.69 -3.58
CA ASN A 158 -11.46 0.34 -3.66
C ASN A 158 -12.36 -0.62 -2.85
N ALA A 159 -12.78 -1.73 -3.47
CA ALA A 159 -13.71 -2.69 -2.87
C ALA A 159 -13.17 -3.42 -1.62
N PHE A 160 -11.83 -3.51 -1.48
CA PHE A 160 -11.16 -4.12 -0.33
C PHE A 160 -10.97 -3.16 0.85
N GLY A 161 -11.35 -1.87 0.66
CA GLY A 161 -11.17 -0.86 1.69
C GLY A 161 -12.13 -1.00 2.86
N GLU A 162 -11.60 -1.28 4.05
CA GLU A 162 -12.37 -1.35 5.29
C GLU A 162 -12.74 0.04 5.80
N LYS A 163 -13.84 0.11 6.58
CA LYS A 163 -14.37 1.36 7.11
C LYS A 163 -13.36 2.06 8.04
N GLU A 164 -12.69 1.29 8.88
CA GLU A 164 -11.71 1.78 9.86
C GLU A 164 -10.53 2.47 9.16
N LEU A 165 -10.02 1.88 8.08
CA LEU A 165 -8.98 2.49 7.25
C LEU A 165 -9.51 3.75 6.55
N ALA A 166 -10.71 3.71 5.99
CA ALA A 166 -11.32 4.87 5.34
C ALA A 166 -11.48 6.06 6.33
N ASP A 167 -11.90 5.78 7.56
CA ASP A 167 -12.05 6.79 8.61
C ASP A 167 -10.68 7.36 9.04
N LEU A 168 -9.64 6.50 9.15
CA LEU A 168 -8.26 6.91 9.44
C LEU A 168 -7.72 7.85 8.36
N LEU A 169 -7.80 7.45 7.09
CA LEU A 169 -7.32 8.23 5.96
C LEU A 169 -8.05 9.57 5.84
N ARG A 170 -9.37 9.57 5.99
CA ARG A 170 -10.17 10.80 5.97
C ARG A 170 -9.76 11.76 7.09
N LYS A 171 -9.61 11.24 8.32
CA LYS A 171 -9.16 12.04 9.45
C LYS A 171 -7.78 12.67 9.17
N TRP A 172 -6.87 11.92 8.58
CA TRP A 172 -5.55 12.43 8.20
C TRP A 172 -5.65 13.52 7.13
N LEU A 173 -6.39 13.30 6.04
CA LEU A 173 -6.59 14.28 4.96
C LEU A 173 -7.24 15.60 5.45
N GLN A 174 -7.97 15.58 6.57
CA GLN A 174 -8.61 16.75 7.17
C GLN A 174 -7.71 17.53 8.14
N GLN A 175 -6.51 17.02 8.46
CA GLN A 175 -5.58 17.71 9.36
C GLN A 175 -5.05 18.99 8.71
N LYS A 176 -5.02 20.08 9.46
CA LYS A 176 -4.57 21.38 8.96
C LYS A 176 -3.12 21.35 8.46
N ASP A 177 -2.26 20.63 9.19
CA ASP A 177 -0.84 20.54 8.83
C ASP A 177 -0.63 19.71 7.57
N VAL A 178 -1.42 18.65 7.34
CA VAL A 178 -1.42 17.86 6.10
C VAL A 178 -1.89 18.74 4.93
N LYS A 179 -3.04 19.39 5.06
CA LYS A 179 -3.57 20.29 4.03
C LYS A 179 -2.55 21.39 3.67
N LYS A 180 -1.92 22.00 4.67
CA LYS A 180 -0.92 23.03 4.46
C LYS A 180 0.31 22.49 3.73
N ALA A 181 0.88 21.37 4.18
CA ALA A 181 2.07 20.77 3.58
C ALA A 181 1.84 20.45 2.10
N PHE A 182 0.71 19.80 1.76
CA PHE A 182 0.42 19.46 0.37
C PHE A 182 -0.01 20.67 -0.47
N ALA A 183 -0.68 21.68 0.07
CA ALA A 183 -0.95 22.91 -0.65
C ALA A 183 0.35 23.62 -1.05
N GLU A 184 1.30 23.75 -0.13
CA GLU A 184 2.62 24.34 -0.41
C GLU A 184 3.41 23.53 -1.44
N ALA A 185 3.35 22.18 -1.36
CA ALA A 185 4.01 21.30 -2.31
C ALA A 185 3.39 21.38 -3.72
N ILE A 186 2.06 21.44 -3.82
CA ILE A 186 1.34 21.59 -5.10
C ILE A 186 1.67 22.95 -5.74
N GLU A 187 1.66 24.04 -4.97
CA GLU A 187 2.03 25.37 -5.47
C GLU A 187 3.45 25.36 -6.06
N LYS A 188 4.40 24.78 -5.33
CA LYS A 188 5.77 24.61 -5.79
C LYS A 188 5.84 23.78 -7.09
N LEU A 189 5.16 22.64 -7.12
CA LEU A 189 5.15 21.74 -8.27
C LEU A 189 4.61 22.43 -9.55
N ILE A 190 3.50 23.17 -9.43
CA ILE A 190 2.90 23.92 -10.55
C ILE A 190 3.87 24.99 -11.08
N LEU A 191 4.61 25.65 -10.19
CA LEU A 191 5.56 26.69 -10.57
C LEU A 191 6.86 26.14 -11.22
N GLU A 192 7.34 25.00 -10.71
CA GLU A 192 8.60 24.40 -11.17
C GLU A 192 8.44 23.51 -12.41
N GLU A 193 7.24 22.95 -12.64
CA GLU A 193 6.96 22.04 -13.75
C GLU A 193 5.82 22.54 -14.66
N PRO A 194 6.06 23.60 -15.46
CA PRO A 194 5.04 24.14 -16.35
C PRO A 194 4.64 23.19 -17.50
N GLN A 195 5.32 22.03 -17.62
CA GLN A 195 5.05 20.99 -18.63
C GLN A 195 4.25 19.80 -18.07
N LEU A 196 3.64 19.95 -16.88
CA LEU A 196 2.70 18.94 -16.39
C LEU A 196 1.65 18.63 -17.45
N GLU A 197 1.29 17.35 -17.60
CA GLU A 197 0.20 16.97 -18.49
C GLU A 197 -1.07 17.78 -18.14
N GLU A 198 -1.87 18.12 -19.15
CA GLU A 198 -3.02 19.01 -18.98
C GLU A 198 -3.97 18.52 -17.87
N ILE A 199 -4.21 17.19 -17.79
CA ILE A 199 -5.07 16.56 -16.78
C ILE A 199 -4.46 16.74 -15.39
N ASP A 200 -3.17 16.44 -15.23
CA ASP A 200 -2.47 16.58 -13.94
C ASP A 200 -2.49 18.01 -13.44
N GLY A 201 -2.22 18.96 -14.32
CA GLY A 201 -2.25 20.37 -14.01
C GLY A 201 -3.64 20.87 -13.58
N TYR A 202 -4.70 20.42 -14.25
CA TYR A 202 -6.08 20.74 -13.87
C TYR A 202 -6.47 20.19 -12.50
N GLU A 203 -6.19 18.92 -12.26
CA GLU A 203 -6.54 18.28 -10.98
C GLU A 203 -5.73 18.81 -9.79
N LEU A 204 -4.45 19.17 -10.01
CA LEU A 204 -3.63 19.80 -8.99
C LEU A 204 -4.15 21.20 -8.61
N ASN A 205 -4.59 22.01 -9.58
CA ASN A 205 -5.21 23.31 -9.30
C ASN A 205 -6.53 23.13 -8.52
N LEU A 206 -7.38 22.19 -8.93
CA LEU A 206 -8.62 21.88 -8.23
C LEU A 206 -8.36 21.47 -6.78
N LEU A 207 -7.38 20.59 -6.56
CA LEU A 207 -6.99 20.15 -5.23
C LEU A 207 -6.42 21.29 -4.39
N TYR A 208 -5.55 22.13 -4.96
CA TYR A 208 -4.98 23.30 -4.28
C TYR A 208 -6.07 24.20 -3.70
N ASP A 209 -7.08 24.54 -4.52
CA ASP A 209 -8.20 25.38 -4.10
C ASP A 209 -8.99 24.73 -2.94
N GLN A 210 -9.20 23.41 -2.97
CA GLN A 210 -9.89 22.67 -1.92
C GLN A 210 -9.09 22.57 -0.60
N LEU A 211 -7.77 22.51 -0.68
CA LEU A 211 -6.91 22.47 0.51
C LEU A 211 -6.82 23.83 1.22
N ARG A 212 -7.01 24.92 0.47
CA ARG A 212 -6.96 26.30 0.98
C ARG A 212 -8.32 26.85 1.47
N ALA A 213 -9.42 26.16 1.10
CA ALA A 213 -10.77 26.49 1.57
C ALA A 213 -11.00 26.04 3.02
#